data_b0750b029a3baf7bc72e1a3b7ab63e3c
#
_entry.id   b0750b029a3baf7bc72e1a3b7ab63e3c
#
_cell.length_a   1.000
_cell.length_b   1.000
_cell.length_c   1.000
_cell.angle_alpha   90.00
_cell.angle_beta   90.00
_cell.angle_gamma   90.00
#
_symmetry.space_group_name_H-M   'P 1'
#
loop_
_entity.id
_entity.type
_entity.pdbx_description
1 polymer ?
#
loop_
_entity_poly.entity_id
_entity_poly.type
_entity_poly.pdbx_seq_one_letter_code
_entity_poly.pdbx_strand_id
1 'polypeptide(L)'
;MAALYATQRAQATPRVGRMGNGAKAAAMLLFALVPWATPVQAQSQTPLSAAGVAQPLENRCGWFHNPTPNNATLTDRDGEWVVSTQGGDSAEGDWPVFTDAQWKKTNGHYGYGCACMKVVVDRSDGRVLRIASATAKPLKACRQDRALPKP
;
A
#
# COMPACT_ATOMS: atom_id res chain seq x y z
N MET A 1 -39.75 4.59 18.91
CA MET A 1 -40.20 5.11 17.60
C MET A 1 -38.94 5.18 16.76
N ALA A 2 -38.71 4.20 15.89
CA ALA A 2 -38.88 4.16 14.44
C ALA A 2 -37.99 5.19 13.72
N ALA A 3 -37.17 4.88 12.74
CA ALA A 3 -37.25 3.95 11.61
C ALA A 3 -35.83 3.77 11.01
N LEU A 4 -35.46 2.61 10.67
CA LEU A 4 -35.04 1.94 9.46
C LEU A 4 -34.84 2.85 8.21
N TYR A 5 -33.62 2.85 7.66
CA TYR A 5 -33.40 3.01 6.22
C TYR A 5 -32.33 2.05 5.75
N ALA A 6 -32.78 0.89 5.26
CA ALA A 6 -32.00 -0.01 4.43
C ALA A 6 -32.13 0.48 2.98
N THR A 7 -31.03 0.79 2.32
CA THR A 7 -31.00 1.01 0.87
C THR A 7 -30.16 -0.08 0.23
N GLN A 8 -30.84 -1.13 -0.24
CA GLN A 8 -30.27 -2.15 -1.12
C GLN A 8 -30.02 -1.53 -2.50
N ARG A 9 -28.80 -1.58 -2.98
CA ARG A 9 -28.48 -1.35 -4.39
C ARG A 9 -28.57 -2.66 -5.15
N ALA A 10 -29.51 -2.70 -6.11
CA ALA A 10 -29.75 -3.77 -7.04
C ALA A 10 -28.53 -4.03 -7.93
N GLN A 11 -28.14 -5.31 -8.02
CA GLN A 11 -27.15 -5.81 -8.96
C GLN A 11 -27.82 -6.00 -10.33
N ALA A 12 -27.28 -5.33 -11.36
CA ALA A 12 -27.67 -5.52 -12.74
C ALA A 12 -26.92 -6.72 -13.34
N THR A 13 -27.67 -7.75 -13.74
CA THR A 13 -27.16 -8.91 -14.47
C THR A 13 -27.02 -8.58 -15.96
N PRO A 14 -25.93 -8.98 -16.65
CA PRO A 14 -25.84 -8.82 -18.10
C PRO A 14 -26.69 -9.90 -18.83
N ARG A 15 -27.53 -9.46 -19.75
CA ARG A 15 -28.27 -10.31 -20.66
C ARG A 15 -27.34 -10.97 -21.67
N VAL A 16 -27.35 -12.29 -21.70
CA VAL A 16 -26.78 -13.12 -22.76
C VAL A 16 -27.62 -13.00 -24.00
N GLY A 17 -27.08 -12.41 -25.05
CA GLY A 17 -27.70 -12.35 -26.37
C GLY A 17 -27.66 -13.71 -27.08
N ARG A 18 -28.88 -14.20 -27.45
CA ARG A 18 -29.15 -15.44 -28.21
C ARG A 18 -28.79 -15.19 -29.68
N MET A 19 -27.75 -15.86 -30.20
CA MET A 19 -27.44 -15.88 -31.62
C MET A 19 -28.36 -16.88 -32.36
N GLY A 20 -29.07 -16.34 -33.32
CA GLY A 20 -29.97 -17.12 -34.21
C GLY A 20 -29.17 -17.88 -35.26
N ASN A 21 -29.62 -19.13 -35.48
CA ASN A 21 -29.19 -19.98 -36.57
C ASN A 21 -29.76 -19.49 -37.90
N GLY A 22 -28.89 -19.18 -38.84
CA GLY A 22 -29.25 -18.99 -40.26
C GLY A 22 -28.43 -19.95 -41.11
N ALA A 23 -29.09 -21.04 -41.50
CA ALA A 23 -28.58 -21.94 -42.52
C ALA A 23 -28.80 -21.34 -43.91
N LYS A 24 -27.80 -21.39 -44.80
CA LYS A 24 -28.02 -21.64 -46.26
C LYS A 24 -26.70 -21.79 -47.03
N ALA A 25 -26.66 -22.95 -47.70
CA ALA A 25 -26.17 -23.21 -49.05
C ALA A 25 -24.68 -23.19 -49.40
N ALA A 26 -24.30 -24.36 -49.78
CA ALA A 26 -23.17 -24.88 -50.54
C ALA A 26 -22.62 -23.99 -51.69
N ALA A 27 -21.31 -23.89 -51.75
CA ALA A 27 -20.55 -23.79 -52.98
C ALA A 27 -19.21 -24.49 -52.78
N MET A 28 -19.04 -25.66 -53.39
CA MET A 28 -17.75 -26.35 -53.49
C MET A 28 -16.85 -25.55 -54.43
N LEU A 29 -15.77 -25.05 -53.89
CA LEU A 29 -14.57 -24.62 -54.67
C LEU A 29 -13.36 -25.34 -54.05
N LEU A 30 -12.84 -26.26 -54.81
CA LEU A 30 -11.59 -26.96 -54.57
C LEU A 30 -10.44 -25.94 -54.62
N PHE A 31 -9.99 -25.46 -53.50
CA PHE A 31 -8.73 -24.72 -53.38
C PHE A 31 -7.64 -25.66 -52.88
N ALA A 32 -6.61 -25.78 -53.71
CA ALA A 32 -5.40 -26.53 -53.39
C ALA A 32 -4.78 -25.98 -52.08
N LEU A 33 -4.64 -26.87 -51.10
CA LEU A 33 -3.93 -26.57 -49.83
C LEU A 33 -2.42 -26.45 -50.11
N VAL A 34 -1.92 -25.29 -50.23
CA VAL A 34 -0.49 -25.01 -50.09
C VAL A 34 -0.23 -24.79 -48.58
N PRO A 35 0.55 -25.66 -47.92
CA PRO A 35 0.89 -25.42 -46.52
C PRO A 35 1.93 -24.27 -46.46
N TRP A 36 1.47 -23.09 -46.11
CA TRP A 36 2.37 -22.01 -45.77
C TRP A 36 2.88 -22.31 -44.35
N ALA A 37 4.08 -22.88 -44.26
CA ALA A 37 4.81 -22.98 -43.03
C ALA A 37 5.21 -21.56 -42.59
N THR A 38 4.43 -20.98 -41.69
CA THR A 38 4.83 -19.74 -41.00
C THR A 38 5.94 -20.07 -40.04
N PRO A 39 7.12 -19.42 -40.11
CA PRO A 39 8.14 -19.59 -39.07
C PRO A 39 7.59 -19.05 -37.78
N VAL A 40 7.42 -19.93 -36.80
CA VAL A 40 7.18 -19.54 -35.40
C VAL A 40 8.45 -18.84 -34.93
N GLN A 41 8.46 -17.52 -34.97
CA GLN A 41 9.50 -16.73 -34.29
C GLN A 41 9.33 -16.94 -32.80
N ALA A 42 10.18 -17.76 -32.22
CA ALA A 42 10.35 -17.81 -30.78
C ALA A 42 10.82 -16.42 -30.32
N GLN A 43 9.87 -15.61 -29.86
CA GLN A 43 10.20 -14.36 -29.15
C GLN A 43 10.86 -14.77 -27.85
N SER A 44 12.19 -14.67 -27.82
CA SER A 44 12.95 -14.71 -26.58
C SER A 44 12.46 -13.56 -25.72
N GLN A 45 11.49 -13.83 -24.85
CA GLN A 45 11.13 -12.93 -23.77
C GLN A 45 12.33 -12.96 -22.81
N THR A 46 13.23 -12.01 -23.00
CA THR A 46 14.20 -11.66 -21.98
C THR A 46 13.36 -11.32 -20.75
N PRO A 47 13.50 -12.04 -19.61
CA PRO A 47 12.85 -11.59 -18.39
C PRO A 47 13.43 -10.19 -18.12
N LEU A 48 12.59 -9.15 -18.22
CA LEU A 48 12.87 -7.89 -17.59
C LEU A 48 13.01 -8.22 -16.09
N SER A 49 14.24 -8.51 -15.70
CA SER A 49 14.65 -8.45 -14.32
C SER A 49 14.33 -7.01 -13.93
N ALA A 50 13.20 -6.81 -13.27
CA ALA A 50 12.97 -5.61 -12.51
C ALA A 50 14.09 -5.59 -11.47
N ALA A 51 15.24 -5.07 -11.88
CA ALA A 51 16.25 -4.59 -10.96
C ALA A 51 15.50 -3.53 -10.14
N GLY A 52 14.92 -3.98 -9.02
CA GLY A 52 14.25 -3.11 -8.08
C GLY A 52 15.26 -2.02 -7.76
N VAL A 53 15.01 -0.81 -8.24
CA VAL A 53 15.80 0.36 -7.85
C VAL A 53 15.73 0.34 -6.33
N ALA A 54 16.86 0.03 -5.68
CA ALA A 54 16.92 -0.01 -4.23
C ALA A 54 16.51 1.37 -3.74
N GLN A 55 15.30 1.46 -3.17
CA GLN A 55 14.81 2.74 -2.68
C GLN A 55 15.72 3.24 -1.57
N PRO A 56 16.12 4.53 -1.60
CA PRO A 56 17.09 5.06 -0.66
C PRO A 56 16.55 5.00 0.77
N LEU A 57 17.43 4.69 1.71
CA LEU A 57 17.15 4.82 3.13
C LEU A 57 17.15 6.30 3.51
N GLU A 58 16.12 6.74 4.18
CA GLU A 58 15.95 8.08 4.68
C GLU A 58 15.96 8.10 6.21
N ASN A 59 16.52 9.17 6.78
CA ASN A 59 16.44 9.43 8.22
C ASN A 59 15.22 10.32 8.48
N ARG A 60 14.25 9.80 9.26
CA ARG A 60 13.06 10.53 9.63
C ARG A 60 12.94 10.59 11.15
N CYS A 61 12.82 11.81 11.68
CA CYS A 61 12.72 12.05 13.11
C CYS A 61 11.47 12.88 13.40
N GLY A 62 10.67 12.44 14.36
CA GLY A 62 9.44 13.12 14.69
C GLY A 62 8.62 12.42 15.76
N TRP A 63 7.33 12.71 15.76
CA TRP A 63 6.37 12.09 16.66
C TRP A 63 5.92 10.74 16.10
N PHE A 64 6.25 9.67 16.82
CA PHE A 64 5.70 8.35 16.56
C PHE A 64 4.40 8.21 17.34
N HIS A 65 3.29 8.05 16.66
CA HIS A 65 1.96 7.86 17.24
C HIS A 65 1.52 6.41 17.06
N ASN A 66 0.87 5.87 18.07
CA ASN A 66 0.11 4.63 18.01
C ASN A 66 -1.12 4.78 18.91
N PRO A 67 -2.17 5.47 18.42
CA PRO A 67 -3.35 5.81 19.25
C PRO A 67 -4.28 4.64 19.53
N THR A 68 -4.22 3.60 18.70
CA THR A 68 -5.05 2.38 18.77
C THR A 68 -4.26 1.19 18.22
N PRO A 69 -4.71 -0.07 18.40
CA PRO A 69 -3.97 -1.25 17.93
C PRO A 69 -3.59 -1.13 16.44
N ASN A 70 -2.30 -1.27 16.14
CA ASN A 70 -1.75 -1.27 14.78
C ASN A 70 -2.08 -0.05 13.89
N ASN A 71 -2.45 1.08 14.47
CA ASN A 71 -2.60 2.34 13.74
C ASN A 71 -1.44 3.26 14.10
N ALA A 72 -0.29 3.01 13.47
CA ALA A 72 0.93 3.75 13.77
C ALA A 72 1.30 4.71 12.65
N THR A 73 1.70 5.93 13.03
CA THR A 73 2.23 6.95 12.13
C THR A 73 3.51 7.57 12.68
N LEU A 74 4.33 8.13 11.80
CA LEU A 74 5.44 9.02 12.15
C LEU A 74 5.16 10.39 11.55
N THR A 75 5.02 11.41 12.38
CA THR A 75 4.85 12.78 11.93
C THR A 75 6.17 13.53 12.06
N ASP A 76 6.76 13.90 10.95
CA ASP A 76 8.00 14.69 10.90
C ASP A 76 7.77 16.06 10.27
N ARG A 77 8.84 16.78 9.95
CA ARG A 77 8.78 18.11 9.32
C ARG A 77 8.18 18.11 7.91
N ASP A 78 8.22 16.97 7.23
CA ASP A 78 7.72 16.82 5.85
C ASP A 78 6.26 16.37 5.80
N GLY A 79 5.69 15.92 6.94
CA GLY A 79 4.31 15.49 7.07
C GLY A 79 4.13 14.21 7.87
N GLU A 80 3.00 13.56 7.65
CA GLU A 80 2.67 12.29 8.29
C GLU A 80 2.97 11.11 7.37
N TRP A 81 3.59 10.08 7.95
CA TRP A 81 3.98 8.83 7.29
C TRP A 81 3.27 7.68 7.97
N VAL A 82 2.43 6.98 7.25
CA VAL A 82 1.74 5.80 7.77
C VAL A 82 2.74 4.66 7.93
N VAL A 83 2.90 4.17 9.16
CA VAL A 83 3.76 3.03 9.50
C VAL A 83 2.98 1.73 9.50
N SER A 84 1.74 1.77 9.99
CA SER A 84 0.85 0.62 10.04
C SER A 84 -0.60 1.05 10.07
N THR A 85 -1.46 0.23 9.49
CA THR A 85 -2.92 0.40 9.52
C THR A 85 -3.56 -0.88 10.03
N GLN A 86 -4.43 -0.78 11.01
CA GLN A 86 -5.16 -1.94 11.56
C GLN A 86 -5.97 -2.64 10.46
N GLY A 87 -5.71 -3.94 10.26
CA GLY A 87 -6.35 -4.72 9.20
C GLY A 87 -5.82 -4.45 7.79
N GLY A 88 -4.80 -3.61 7.65
CA GLY A 88 -4.11 -3.29 6.40
C GLY A 88 -2.62 -3.57 6.47
N ASP A 89 -1.86 -2.84 5.65
CA ASP A 89 -0.42 -3.01 5.56
C ASP A 89 0.32 -2.44 6.76
N SER A 90 1.46 -3.03 7.06
CA SER A 90 2.41 -2.60 8.08
C SER A 90 3.81 -2.55 7.48
N ALA A 91 4.60 -1.54 7.87
CA ALA A 91 6.01 -1.47 7.49
C ALA A 91 6.77 -2.69 8.00
N GLU A 92 7.66 -3.23 7.17
CA GLU A 92 8.59 -4.28 7.60
C GLU A 92 9.60 -3.74 8.60
N GLY A 93 10.00 -4.57 9.56
CA GLY A 93 11.02 -4.24 10.57
C GLY A 93 10.44 -3.81 11.92
N ASP A 94 11.34 -3.46 12.85
CA ASP A 94 10.99 -3.22 14.23
C ASP A 94 10.61 -1.76 14.49
N TRP A 95 9.55 -1.57 15.25
CA TRP A 95 9.11 -0.26 15.73
C TRP A 95 10.03 0.26 16.83
N PRO A 96 10.05 1.59 17.08
CA PRO A 96 10.80 2.13 18.19
C PRO A 96 10.27 1.60 19.54
N VAL A 97 11.19 1.14 20.38
CA VAL A 97 10.87 0.70 21.74
C VAL A 97 11.04 1.88 22.68
N PHE A 98 9.99 2.23 23.41
CA PHE A 98 9.96 3.35 24.34
C PHE A 98 9.98 2.88 25.79
N THR A 99 10.69 3.61 26.65
CA THR A 99 10.53 3.55 28.10
C THR A 99 9.31 4.37 28.52
N ASP A 100 8.82 4.17 29.74
CA ASP A 100 7.68 4.96 30.28
C ASP A 100 7.97 6.48 30.26
N ALA A 101 9.20 6.89 30.45
CA ALA A 101 9.60 8.30 30.38
C ALA A 101 9.59 8.89 28.95
N GLN A 102 9.67 8.03 27.94
CA GLN A 102 9.70 8.41 26.53
C GLN A 102 8.33 8.27 25.84
N TRP A 103 7.34 7.70 26.55
CA TRP A 103 6.00 7.44 26.03
C TRP A 103 4.94 8.25 26.74
N LYS A 104 4.14 8.98 26.01
CA LYS A 104 2.97 9.68 26.53
C LYS A 104 1.72 8.89 26.20
N LYS A 105 1.13 8.25 27.22
CA LYS A 105 -0.12 7.51 27.10
C LYS A 105 -1.29 8.47 26.88
N THR A 106 -2.15 8.16 25.93
CA THR A 106 -3.37 8.94 25.59
C THR A 106 -4.63 8.08 25.65
N ASN A 107 -4.51 6.77 25.35
CA ASN A 107 -5.61 5.83 25.37
C ASN A 107 -5.10 4.49 25.92
N GLY A 108 -5.31 4.22 27.22
CA GLY A 108 -4.75 3.05 27.90
C GLY A 108 -3.22 3.03 27.82
N HIS A 109 -2.64 2.05 27.12
CA HIS A 109 -1.20 1.95 26.85
C HIS A 109 -0.79 2.55 25.49
N TYR A 110 -1.76 2.93 24.66
CA TYR A 110 -1.52 3.62 23.40
C TYR A 110 -1.20 5.10 23.62
N GLY A 111 -0.52 5.72 22.64
CA GLY A 111 -0.11 7.10 22.79
C GLY A 111 0.90 7.54 21.75
N TYR A 112 1.88 8.33 22.19
CA TYR A 112 2.93 8.83 21.31
C TYR A 112 4.28 8.98 22.00
N GLY A 113 5.34 8.95 21.21
CA GLY A 113 6.71 9.18 21.63
C GLY A 113 7.50 9.94 20.58
N CYS A 114 8.72 10.34 20.93
CA CYS A 114 9.66 10.93 19.97
C CYS A 114 10.62 9.87 19.46
N ALA A 115 10.77 9.73 18.14
CA ALA A 115 11.66 8.72 17.55
C ALA A 115 12.40 9.24 16.33
N CYS A 116 13.58 8.64 16.07
CA CYS A 116 14.27 8.72 14.79
C CYS A 116 14.32 7.33 14.17
N MET A 117 13.98 7.23 12.89
CA MET A 117 13.91 5.97 12.16
C MET A 117 14.68 6.06 10.84
N LYS A 118 15.44 5.01 10.50
CA LYS A 118 15.97 4.83 9.15
C LYS A 118 14.98 3.99 8.35
N VAL A 119 14.39 4.55 7.32
CA VAL A 119 13.25 3.97 6.62
C VAL A 119 13.40 4.04 5.11
N VAL A 120 12.72 3.12 4.44
CA VAL A 120 12.33 3.24 3.04
C VAL A 120 10.89 3.73 3.02
N VAL A 121 10.59 4.76 2.24
CA VAL A 121 9.25 5.34 2.16
C VAL A 121 8.69 5.31 0.74
N ASP A 122 7.39 5.17 0.64
CA ASP A 122 6.63 5.53 -0.55
C ASP A 122 6.11 6.96 -0.37
N ARG A 123 6.67 7.89 -1.16
CA ARG A 123 6.31 9.30 -1.09
C ARG A 123 4.96 9.61 -1.74
N SER A 124 4.51 8.76 -2.67
CA SER A 124 3.23 8.95 -3.35
C SER A 124 2.06 8.67 -2.42
N ASP A 125 2.22 7.68 -1.55
CA ASP A 125 1.19 7.23 -0.62
C ASP A 125 1.42 7.71 0.82
N GLY A 126 2.54 8.42 1.07
CA GLY A 126 2.90 8.86 2.42
C GLY A 126 3.13 7.70 3.39
N ARG A 127 3.74 6.60 2.93
CA ARG A 127 3.88 5.36 3.72
C ARG A 127 5.33 5.01 3.99
N VAL A 128 5.58 4.45 5.16
CA VAL A 128 6.81 3.71 5.46
C VAL A 128 6.65 2.29 4.94
N LEU A 129 7.55 1.86 4.05
CA LEU A 129 7.57 0.49 3.52
C LEU A 129 8.42 -0.43 4.39
N ARG A 130 9.57 0.07 4.86
CA ARG A 130 10.51 -0.71 5.67
C ARG A 130 11.26 0.16 6.66
N ILE A 131 11.44 -0.37 7.87
CA ILE A 131 12.21 0.22 8.95
C ILE A 131 13.53 -0.56 9.05
N ALA A 132 14.64 0.07 8.70
CA ALA A 132 15.97 -0.53 8.85
C ALA A 132 16.47 -0.41 10.29
N SER A 133 16.12 0.68 10.98
CA SER A 133 16.36 0.86 12.42
C SER A 133 15.45 1.94 12.97
N ALA A 134 15.11 1.82 14.26
CA ALA A 134 14.32 2.80 14.99
C ALA A 134 14.96 3.06 16.36
N THR A 135 14.96 4.31 16.79
CA THR A 135 15.51 4.74 18.08
C THR A 135 14.58 5.71 18.75
N ALA A 136 14.10 5.37 19.94
CA ALA A 136 13.34 6.28 20.78
C ALA A 136 14.21 7.43 21.26
N LYS A 137 13.63 8.63 21.28
CA LYS A 137 14.28 9.85 21.78
C LYS A 137 13.52 10.39 23.01
N PRO A 138 14.15 11.20 23.84
CA PRO A 138 13.44 11.93 24.88
C PRO A 138 12.33 12.81 24.26
N LEU A 139 11.14 12.86 24.86
CA LEU A 139 10.01 13.68 24.38
C LEU A 139 10.38 15.15 24.14
N LYS A 140 11.31 15.68 24.94
CA LYS A 140 11.81 17.06 24.78
C LYS A 140 12.45 17.30 23.43
N ALA A 141 13.05 16.29 22.79
CA ALA A 141 13.70 16.46 21.49
C ALA A 141 12.70 16.88 20.44
N CYS A 142 11.54 16.22 20.36
CA CYS A 142 10.48 16.61 19.44
C CYS A 142 9.76 17.90 19.88
N ARG A 143 9.58 18.13 21.19
CA ARG A 143 8.96 19.37 21.69
C ARG A 143 9.77 20.64 21.39
N GLN A 144 11.08 20.52 21.29
CA GLN A 144 12.00 21.63 21.00
C GLN A 144 12.21 21.83 19.51
N ASP A 145 11.87 20.86 18.68
CA ASP A 145 11.95 20.99 17.22
C ASP A 145 10.75 21.81 16.72
N ARG A 146 11.06 23.06 16.31
CA ARG A 146 10.03 24.00 15.82
C ARG A 146 9.46 23.62 14.46
N ALA A 147 10.10 22.73 13.73
CA ALA A 147 9.61 22.22 12.45
C ALA A 147 8.55 21.12 12.61
N LEU A 148 8.41 20.56 13.82
CA LEU A 148 7.39 19.56 14.10
C LEU A 148 6.08 20.20 14.55
N PRO A 149 4.93 19.65 14.14
CA PRO A 149 3.64 20.04 14.71
C PRO A 149 3.58 19.63 16.19
N LYS A 150 2.64 20.22 16.92
CA LYS A 150 2.34 19.75 18.29
C LYS A 150 1.67 18.38 18.19
N PRO A 151 2.01 17.42 19.10
CA PRO A 151 1.42 16.10 19.11
C PRO A 151 -0.02 16.08 19.56
#